data_8fa4a2ba3e3c4f63bb23fe35fad1efbb
#
_entry.id   8fa4a2ba3e3c4f63bb23fe35fad1efbb
#
_cell.length_a   1.000
_cell.length_b   1.000
_cell.length_c   1.000
_cell.angle_alpha   90.00
_cell.angle_beta   90.00
_cell.angle_gamma   90.00
#
_symmetry.space_group_name_H-M   'P 1'
#
loop_
_entity.id
_entity.type
_entity.pdbx_description
1 polymer ?
#
loop_
_entity_poly.entity_id
_entity_poly.type
_entity_poly.pdbx_seq_one_letter_code
_entity_poly.pdbx_strand_id
1 'polypeptide(L)' 'MKIMTQDRTMIIEQPRCVWVEPRDEPENGGVIASNVRRAPILGVYSTMERTIEVLNEIFEFQRRGRVNYYMPQE' A
#
# COMPACT_ATOMS: atom_id res chain seq x y z
N MET A 1 -5.38 10.45 6.49
CA MET A 1 -5.29 10.13 5.06
C MET A 1 -6.14 8.90 4.76
N LYS A 2 -6.85 8.92 3.65
CA LYS A 2 -7.62 7.78 3.19
C LYS A 2 -6.86 7.07 2.08
N ILE A 3 -6.89 5.74 2.10
CA ILE A 3 -6.23 4.93 1.07
C ILE A 3 -7.26 4.06 0.39
N MET A 4 -7.36 4.18 -0.94
CA MET A 4 -8.16 3.26 -1.74
C MET A 4 -7.29 2.05 -2.06
N THR A 5 -7.76 0.84 -1.75
CA THR A 5 -7.00 -0.38 -2.00
C THR A 5 -6.77 -0.61 -3.49
N GLN A 6 -5.76 -1.41 -3.80
CA GLN A 6 -5.38 -1.67 -5.19
C GLN A 6 -6.53 -2.26 -6.02
N ASP A 7 -7.33 -3.13 -5.42
CA ASP A 7 -8.46 -3.75 -6.09
C ASP A 7 -9.71 -2.87 -6.16
N ARG A 8 -9.63 -1.67 -5.60
CA ARG A 8 -10.72 -0.68 -5.62
C ARG A 8 -11.99 -1.12 -4.88
N THR A 9 -11.86 -2.04 -3.95
CA THR A 9 -13.02 -2.54 -3.21
C THR A 9 -13.18 -1.93 -1.83
N MET A 10 -12.16 -1.23 -1.32
CA MET A 10 -12.20 -0.73 0.04
C MET A 10 -11.45 0.58 0.21
N ILE A 11 -11.98 1.43 1.08
CA ILE A 11 -11.32 2.66 1.49
C ILE A 11 -10.89 2.47 2.94
N ILE A 12 -9.60 2.69 3.21
CA ILE A 12 -9.03 2.59 4.54
C ILE A 12 -8.82 3.99 5.08
N GLU A 13 -9.35 4.27 6.28
CA GLU A 13 -9.16 5.56 6.92
C GLU A 13 -8.05 5.47 7.95
N GLN A 14 -7.04 6.33 7.81
CA GLN A 14 -5.98 6.54 8.79
C GLN A 14 -5.36 5.25 9.34
N PRO A 15 -4.79 4.41 8.47
CA PRO A 15 -4.07 3.23 8.97
C PRO A 15 -2.93 3.67 9.87
N ARG A 16 -2.75 2.99 11.01
CA ARG A 16 -1.68 3.34 11.96
C ARG A 16 -0.32 2.95 11.44
N CYS A 17 -0.25 1.77 10.82
CA CYS A 17 0.98 1.25 10.26
C CYS A 17 0.74 0.74 8.87
N VAL A 18 1.68 1.05 7.98
CA VAL A 18 1.72 0.51 6.64
C VAL A 18 3.16 0.09 6.41
N TRP A 19 3.37 -1.14 5.95
CA TRP A 19 4.72 -1.66 5.78
C TRP A 19 4.81 -2.56 4.56
N VAL A 20 6.05 -2.89 4.18
CA VAL A 20 6.34 -3.75 3.04
C VAL A 20 6.67 -5.15 3.53
N GLU A 21 6.10 -6.17 2.88
CA GLU A 21 6.46 -7.57 3.11
C GLU A 21 6.81 -8.22 1.78
N PRO A 22 7.80 -9.13 1.77
CA PRO A 22 8.11 -9.87 0.55
C PRO A 22 7.04 -10.93 0.26
N ARG A 23 6.94 -11.32 -0.99
CA ARG A 23 6.06 -12.41 -1.42
C ARG A 23 6.85 -13.45 -2.19
N ASP A 24 6.41 -14.72 -2.03
CA ASP A 24 6.98 -15.80 -2.81
C ASP A 24 6.39 -15.84 -4.22
N GLU A 25 5.14 -15.43 -4.38
CA GLU A 25 4.47 -15.40 -5.67
C GLU A 25 3.80 -14.05 -5.90
N PRO A 26 4.21 -13.30 -6.94
CA PRO A 26 5.30 -13.63 -7.85
C PRO A 26 6.66 -13.57 -7.16
N GLU A 27 7.61 -14.34 -7.68
CA GLU A 27 8.98 -14.34 -7.16
C GLU A 27 9.52 -12.91 -7.14
N ASN A 28 10.15 -12.55 -6.02
CA ASN A 28 10.67 -11.19 -5.78
C ASN A 28 9.59 -10.11 -5.71
N GLY A 29 8.32 -10.51 -5.59
CA GLY A 29 7.25 -9.56 -5.42
C GLY A 29 7.15 -9.06 -3.99
N GLY A 30 6.28 -8.08 -3.78
CA GLY A 30 6.03 -7.53 -2.46
C GLY A 30 4.60 -7.11 -2.25
N VAL A 31 4.24 -6.89 -1.00
CA VAL A 31 2.93 -6.37 -0.64
C VAL A 31 3.09 -5.15 0.25
N ILE A 32 2.15 -4.24 0.12
CA ILE A 32 1.94 -3.19 1.11
C ILE A 32 0.88 -3.70 2.07
N ALA A 33 1.28 -3.89 3.31
CA ALA A 33 0.41 -4.41 4.35
C ALA A 33 0.01 -3.32 5.33
N SER A 34 -1.07 -3.53 6.05
CA SER A 34 -1.53 -2.58 7.07
C SER A 34 -2.04 -3.33 8.29
N ASN A 35 -2.18 -2.58 9.39
CA ASN A 35 -2.72 -3.14 10.62
C ASN A 35 -4.25 -3.11 10.67
N VAL A 36 -4.90 -2.78 9.58
CA VAL A 36 -6.36 -2.74 9.51
C VAL A 36 -6.89 -4.15 9.29
N ARG A 37 -7.72 -4.64 10.21
CA ARG A 37 -8.20 -6.03 10.17
C ARG A 37 -8.88 -6.42 8.87
N ARG A 38 -9.72 -5.53 8.32
CA ARG A 38 -10.50 -5.83 7.11
C ARG A 38 -9.70 -5.69 5.84
N ALA A 39 -8.54 -5.03 5.92
CA ALA A 39 -7.70 -4.82 4.76
C ALA A 39 -6.23 -4.96 5.16
N PRO A 40 -5.80 -6.18 5.54
CA PRO A 40 -4.41 -6.39 5.93
C PRO A 40 -3.45 -6.21 4.76
N ILE A 41 -3.92 -6.34 3.53
CA ILE A 41 -3.11 -6.14 2.32
C ILE A 41 -3.75 -5.05 1.49
N LEU A 42 -3.02 -3.96 1.29
CA LEU A 42 -3.50 -2.82 0.50
C LEU A 42 -3.19 -2.97 -0.98
N GLY A 43 -2.10 -3.65 -1.31
CA GLY A 43 -1.72 -3.86 -2.69
C GLY A 43 -0.61 -4.89 -2.82
N VAL A 44 -0.51 -5.48 -4.01
CA VAL A 44 0.48 -6.50 -4.36
C VAL A 44 1.21 -6.05 -5.62
N TYR A 45 2.54 -6.12 -5.60
CA TYR A 45 3.35 -5.63 -6.72
C TYR A 45 4.34 -6.69 -7.15
N SER A 46 4.72 -6.64 -8.42
CA SER A 46 5.52 -7.70 -9.04
C SER A 46 6.98 -7.71 -8.58
N THR A 47 7.47 -6.59 -8.04
CA THR A 47 8.85 -6.51 -7.53
C THR A 47 8.88 -5.81 -6.19
N MET A 48 9.88 -6.16 -5.36
CA MET A 48 10.11 -5.45 -4.10
C MET A 48 10.48 -4.01 -4.34
N GLU A 49 11.23 -3.75 -5.40
CA GLU A 49 11.61 -2.38 -5.75
C GLU A 49 10.38 -1.50 -5.96
N ARG A 50 9.41 -1.99 -6.73
CA ARG A 50 8.16 -1.26 -6.94
C ARG A 50 7.38 -1.10 -5.65
N THR A 51 7.35 -2.15 -4.82
CA THR A 51 6.64 -2.12 -3.54
C THR A 51 7.21 -1.03 -2.64
N ILE A 52 8.53 -0.94 -2.56
CA ILE A 52 9.20 0.10 -1.76
C ILE A 52 8.92 1.49 -2.32
N GLU A 53 8.90 1.63 -3.64
CA GLU A 53 8.50 2.88 -4.30
C GLU A 53 7.12 3.33 -3.85
N VAL A 54 6.15 2.40 -3.83
CA VAL A 54 4.79 2.71 -3.43
C VAL A 54 4.75 3.15 -1.97
N LEU A 55 5.48 2.48 -1.10
CA LEU A 55 5.55 2.88 0.31
C LEU A 55 6.08 4.31 0.44
N ASN A 56 7.11 4.65 -0.32
CA ASN A 56 7.67 6.00 -0.31
C ASN A 56 6.68 7.02 -0.85
N GLU A 57 5.90 6.68 -1.86
CA GLU A 57 4.85 7.55 -2.38
C GLU A 57 3.78 7.83 -1.32
N ILE A 58 3.38 6.81 -0.56
CA ILE A 58 2.41 6.98 0.52
C ILE A 58 2.97 7.97 1.55
N PHE A 59 4.22 7.79 1.94
CA PHE A 59 4.86 8.68 2.90
C PHE A 59 4.91 10.12 2.40
N GLU A 60 5.32 10.33 1.15
CA GLU A 60 5.39 11.65 0.54
C GLU A 60 4.01 12.30 0.45
N PHE A 61 2.99 11.53 0.11
CA PHE A 61 1.62 12.01 0.02
C PHE A 61 1.16 12.55 1.38
N GLN A 62 1.40 11.77 2.41
CA GLN A 62 1.04 12.14 3.77
C GLN A 62 1.85 13.36 4.22
N ARG A 63 3.14 13.39 3.93
CA ARG A 63 4.02 14.49 4.30
C ARG A 63 3.54 15.82 3.70
N ARG A 64 2.97 15.77 2.50
CA ARG A 64 2.45 16.96 1.81
C ARG A 64 1.05 17.36 2.28
N GLY A 65 0.49 16.66 3.25
CA GLY A 65 -0.83 16.96 3.79
C GLY A 65 -1.98 16.60 2.89
N ARG A 66 -1.75 15.70 1.93
CA ARG A 66 -2.83 15.22 1.05
C ARG A 66 -3.68 14.19 1.78
N VAL A 67 -4.94 14.07 1.39
CA VAL A 67 -5.92 13.32 2.17
C VAL A 67 -6.37 12.03 1.51
N ASN A 68 -6.24 11.89 0.19
CA ASN A 68 -6.69 10.70 -0.53
C ASN A 68 -5.57 10.11 -1.36
N TYR A 69 -5.29 8.84 -1.16
CA TYR A 69 -4.27 8.13 -1.92
C TYR A 69 -4.87 6.90 -2.57
N TYR A 70 -4.62 6.72 -3.86
CA TYR A 70 -5.06 5.53 -4.60
C TYR A 70 -3.87 4.61 -4.77
N MET A 71 -3.96 3.39 -4.23
CA MET A 71 -2.90 2.41 -4.43
C MET A 71 -2.70 2.17 -5.91
N PRO A 72 -1.46 2.28 -6.43
CA PRO A 72 -1.21 2.00 -7.84
C PRO A 72 -1.64 0.60 -8.24
N GLN A 73 -2.15 0.46 -9.46
CA GLN A 73 -2.60 -0.84 -9.97
C GLN A 73 -1.42 -1.76 -10.27
N GLU A 74 -0.28 -1.16 -10.59
CA GLU A 74 0.95 -1.89 -10.86
C GLU A 74 2.15 -1.22 -10.22
#